data_c11a8f377bf1d7a70360cdb3d75feb3b
#
_entry.id   c11a8f377bf1d7a70360cdb3d75feb3b
#
_cell.length_a   1.000
_cell.length_b   1.000
_cell.length_c   1.000
_cell.angle_alpha   90.00
_cell.angle_beta   90.00
_cell.angle_gamma   90.00
#
_symmetry.space_group_name_H-M   'P 1'
#
loop_
_entity.id
_entity.type
_entity.pdbx_description
1 polymer ?
#
loop_
_entity_poly.entity_id
_entity_poly.type
_entity_poly.pdbx_seq_one_letter_code
_entity_poly.pdbx_strand_id
1 'polypeptide(L)'
;CHENIAEYDGEEDLEKGYTKDFYTNEIKKLYKAVGWDENKRIYTGDVEPVKWVRIHNLPDFVYFNHSQHVNVAGVECQTCHGPVEEMEIAYQHSSLTMGWCINCHRETNVNVKDNEYYTKIHEELSKKYGVEKLTIAQMGGLECGKCHY
;
A
#
# COMPACT_ATOMS: atom_id res chain seq x y z
N CYS A 1 -2.99 6.89 -6.28
CA CYS A 1 -2.02 7.73 -7.00
C CYS A 1 -2.59 8.36 -8.29
N HIS A 2 -3.54 7.70 -8.96
CA HIS A 2 -4.08 8.15 -10.27
C HIS A 2 -5.53 8.67 -10.21
N GLU A 3 -6.04 8.93 -9.02
CA GLU A 3 -7.39 9.48 -8.86
C GLU A 3 -7.44 10.91 -9.40
N ASN A 4 -8.43 11.20 -10.22
CA ASN A 4 -8.69 12.52 -10.83
C ASN A 4 -7.63 13.06 -11.82
N ILE A 5 -6.76 12.22 -12.38
CA ILE A 5 -5.82 12.61 -13.42
C ILE A 5 -6.46 12.38 -14.78
N ALA A 6 -6.95 13.45 -15.45
CA ALA A 6 -7.51 13.38 -16.79
C ALA A 6 -6.42 13.50 -17.87
N GLU A 7 -5.47 14.41 -17.67
CA GLU A 7 -4.37 14.71 -18.58
C GLU A 7 -3.08 14.88 -17.80
N TYR A 8 -1.97 14.55 -18.42
CA TYR A 8 -0.64 14.75 -17.84
C TYR A 8 -0.24 16.22 -17.98
N ASP A 9 0.08 16.85 -16.86
CA ASP A 9 0.50 18.27 -16.79
C ASP A 9 1.96 18.47 -16.34
N GLY A 10 2.70 17.37 -16.13
CA GLY A 10 4.09 17.39 -15.71
C GLY A 10 5.09 17.73 -16.81
N GLU A 11 6.37 17.52 -16.53
CA GLU A 11 7.48 17.76 -17.47
C GLU A 11 7.56 16.66 -18.53
N GLU A 12 7.97 17.05 -19.74
CA GLU A 12 8.21 16.13 -20.86
C GLU A 12 9.65 15.61 -20.83
N ASP A 13 9.85 14.33 -21.15
CA ASP A 13 11.17 13.75 -21.42
C ASP A 13 11.35 13.59 -22.94
N LEU A 14 11.74 14.67 -23.58
CA LEU A 14 11.91 14.71 -25.03
C LEU A 14 13.08 13.85 -25.53
N GLU A 15 14.07 13.59 -24.69
CA GLU A 15 15.20 12.71 -25.05
C GLU A 15 14.74 11.27 -25.22
N LYS A 16 13.76 10.84 -24.41
CA LYS A 16 13.11 9.53 -24.51
C LYS A 16 11.90 9.52 -25.43
N GLY A 17 11.50 10.67 -25.96
CA GLY A 17 10.29 10.81 -26.77
C GLY A 17 8.99 10.79 -25.98
N TYR A 18 9.03 11.03 -24.68
CA TYR A 18 7.88 11.03 -23.79
C TYR A 18 7.29 12.45 -23.69
N THR A 19 6.38 12.76 -24.61
CA THR A 19 5.63 14.01 -24.65
C THR A 19 4.44 13.96 -23.67
N LYS A 20 3.81 15.12 -23.42
CA LYS A 20 2.55 15.17 -22.66
C LYS A 20 1.46 14.30 -23.28
N ASP A 21 1.37 14.28 -24.59
CA ASP A 21 0.41 13.44 -25.32
C ASP A 21 0.70 11.95 -25.10
N PHE A 22 1.98 11.56 -25.06
CA PHE A 22 2.37 10.19 -24.74
C PHE A 22 1.83 9.79 -23.36
N TYR A 23 2.15 10.57 -22.31
CA TYR A 23 1.71 10.26 -20.96
C TYR A 23 0.18 10.30 -20.80
N THR A 24 -0.48 11.29 -21.42
CA THR A 24 -1.94 11.37 -21.43
C THR A 24 -2.58 10.14 -22.08
N ASN A 25 -2.00 9.65 -23.18
CA ASN A 25 -2.49 8.44 -23.83
C ASN A 25 -2.30 7.18 -22.96
N GLU A 26 -1.23 7.10 -22.16
CA GLU A 26 -1.06 6.02 -21.20
C GLU A 26 -2.14 6.06 -20.10
N ILE A 27 -2.49 7.25 -19.59
CA ILE A 27 -3.60 7.43 -18.63
C ILE A 27 -4.94 7.00 -19.27
N LYS A 28 -5.18 7.34 -20.54
CA LYS A 28 -6.41 6.94 -21.25
C LYS A 28 -6.57 5.43 -21.40
N LYS A 29 -5.46 4.66 -21.47
CA LYS A 29 -5.52 3.19 -21.43
C LYS A 29 -6.13 2.69 -20.13
N LEU A 30 -5.79 3.33 -18.99
CA LEU A 30 -6.38 2.99 -17.69
C LEU A 30 -7.89 3.28 -17.69
N TYR A 31 -8.30 4.45 -18.18
CA TYR A 31 -9.72 4.80 -18.26
C TYR A 31 -10.51 3.83 -19.13
N LYS A 32 -9.95 3.41 -20.26
CA LYS A 32 -10.55 2.36 -21.08
C LYS A 32 -10.69 1.05 -20.31
N ALA A 33 -9.65 0.67 -19.56
CA ALA A 33 -9.67 -0.57 -18.78
C ALA A 33 -10.76 -0.59 -17.69
N VAL A 34 -11.07 0.56 -17.09
CA VAL A 34 -12.13 0.68 -16.07
C VAL A 34 -13.49 1.06 -16.66
N GLY A 35 -13.59 1.19 -17.98
CA GLY A 35 -14.85 1.56 -18.66
C GLY A 35 -15.30 3.00 -18.42
N TRP A 36 -14.36 3.93 -18.26
CA TRP A 36 -14.67 5.35 -18.10
C TRP A 36 -14.88 6.04 -19.46
N ASP A 37 -16.06 6.64 -19.63
CA ASP A 37 -16.38 7.49 -20.78
C ASP A 37 -16.11 8.95 -20.41
N GLU A 38 -15.03 9.53 -20.93
CA GLU A 38 -14.62 10.92 -20.65
C GLU A 38 -15.66 11.96 -21.12
N ASN A 39 -16.36 11.68 -22.22
CA ASN A 39 -17.34 12.63 -22.78
C ASN A 39 -18.61 12.70 -21.94
N LYS A 40 -19.05 11.55 -21.45
CA LYS A 40 -20.27 11.44 -20.64
C LYS A 40 -19.97 11.54 -19.14
N ARG A 41 -18.70 11.43 -18.74
CA ARG A 41 -18.25 11.40 -17.34
C ARG A 41 -18.97 10.35 -16.49
N ILE A 42 -19.10 9.14 -17.03
CA ILE A 42 -19.73 8.00 -16.37
C ILE A 42 -18.91 6.73 -16.57
N TYR A 43 -19.07 5.77 -15.68
CA TYR A 43 -18.63 4.40 -15.89
C TYR A 43 -19.68 3.66 -16.73
N THR A 44 -19.25 3.11 -17.86
CA THR A 44 -20.14 2.42 -18.81
C THR A 44 -20.45 0.98 -18.39
N GLY A 45 -19.60 0.39 -17.56
CA GLY A 45 -19.63 -1.04 -17.22
C GLY A 45 -18.86 -1.91 -18.22
N ASP A 46 -18.47 -1.38 -19.37
CA ASP A 46 -17.62 -2.09 -20.32
C ASP A 46 -16.17 -2.01 -19.87
N VAL A 47 -15.73 -3.00 -19.09
CA VAL A 47 -14.39 -3.02 -18.50
C VAL A 47 -13.47 -3.98 -19.27
N GLU A 48 -12.22 -3.55 -19.45
CA GLU A 48 -11.14 -4.38 -19.98
C GLU A 48 -10.09 -4.60 -18.87
N PRO A 49 -10.12 -5.72 -18.13
CA PRO A 49 -9.23 -5.93 -16.99
C PRO A 49 -7.76 -5.83 -17.39
N VAL A 50 -7.02 -5.00 -16.67
CA VAL A 50 -5.58 -4.83 -16.89
C VAL A 50 -4.83 -6.07 -16.38
N LYS A 51 -3.99 -6.65 -17.24
CA LYS A 51 -3.11 -7.73 -16.84
C LYS A 51 -1.86 -7.17 -16.14
N TRP A 52 -1.96 -7.05 -14.83
CA TRP A 52 -0.87 -6.53 -14.01
C TRP A 52 0.31 -7.50 -13.91
N VAL A 53 1.52 -6.94 -13.96
CA VAL A 53 2.73 -7.69 -13.59
C VAL A 53 2.87 -7.67 -12.08
N ARG A 54 2.87 -8.84 -11.45
CA ARG A 54 3.09 -8.96 -10.00
C ARG A 54 4.56 -8.75 -9.68
N ILE A 55 4.89 -7.63 -9.06
CA ILE A 55 6.25 -7.25 -8.69
C ILE A 55 6.57 -7.70 -7.25
N HIS A 56 5.65 -7.45 -6.31
CA HIS A 56 5.81 -7.81 -4.91
C HIS A 56 5.29 -9.23 -4.69
N ASN A 57 6.22 -10.15 -4.41
CA ASN A 57 5.92 -11.56 -4.29
C ASN A 57 5.94 -12.01 -2.82
N LEU A 58 4.75 -12.07 -2.20
CA LEU A 58 4.55 -12.86 -0.98
C LEU A 58 4.14 -14.28 -1.37
N PRO A 59 4.57 -15.32 -0.59
CA PRO A 59 4.06 -16.67 -0.77
C PRO A 59 2.52 -16.71 -0.64
N ASP A 60 1.86 -17.60 -1.38
CA ASP A 60 0.40 -17.64 -1.44
C ASP A 60 -0.27 -17.99 -0.10
N PHE A 61 0.47 -18.61 0.82
CA PHE A 61 0.02 -18.92 2.19
C PHE A 61 0.23 -17.76 3.19
N VAL A 62 0.66 -16.58 2.72
CA VAL A 62 0.84 -15.40 3.56
C VAL A 62 -0.28 -14.40 3.30
N TYR A 63 -1.04 -14.12 4.34
CA TYR A 63 -2.05 -13.08 4.33
C TYR A 63 -1.43 -11.72 4.66
N PHE A 64 -1.66 -10.74 3.82
CA PHE A 64 -1.27 -9.35 4.06
C PHE A 64 -2.44 -8.40 3.79
N ASN A 65 -2.72 -7.53 4.76
CA ASN A 65 -3.81 -6.57 4.66
C ASN A 65 -3.27 -5.13 4.71
N HIS A 66 -3.31 -4.45 3.57
CA HIS A 66 -2.93 -3.04 3.46
C HIS A 66 -3.72 -2.14 4.41
N SER A 67 -5.02 -2.36 4.58
CA SER A 67 -5.85 -1.51 5.44
C SER A 67 -5.37 -1.52 6.89
N GLN A 68 -4.93 -2.67 7.41
CA GLN A 68 -4.39 -2.75 8.77
C GLN A 68 -3.07 -1.96 8.91
N HIS A 69 -2.23 -1.97 7.90
CA HIS A 69 -0.93 -1.30 7.93
C HIS A 69 -1.05 0.21 7.64
N VAL A 70 -1.80 0.58 6.63
CA VAL A 70 -1.91 1.98 6.18
C VAL A 70 -2.97 2.74 6.97
N ASN A 71 -4.22 2.24 7.00
CA ASN A 71 -5.32 3.00 7.60
C ASN A 71 -5.33 2.92 9.13
N VAL A 72 -5.05 1.74 9.70
CA VAL A 72 -5.09 1.54 11.14
C VAL A 72 -3.75 1.89 11.80
N ALA A 73 -2.65 1.33 11.29
CA ALA A 73 -1.33 1.57 11.86
C ALA A 73 -0.67 2.88 11.41
N GLY A 74 -1.12 3.48 10.32
CA GLY A 74 -0.57 4.73 9.77
C GLY A 74 0.82 4.57 9.17
N VAL A 75 1.16 3.37 8.65
CA VAL A 75 2.45 3.12 8.00
C VAL A 75 2.45 3.75 6.61
N GLU A 76 3.48 4.55 6.34
CA GLU A 76 3.67 5.21 5.05
C GLU A 76 3.96 4.18 3.95
N CYS A 77 3.47 4.43 2.74
CA CYS A 77 3.64 3.55 1.58
C CYS A 77 5.12 3.25 1.29
N GLN A 78 5.96 4.28 1.38
CA GLN A 78 7.39 4.20 1.11
C GLN A 78 8.16 3.31 2.09
N THR A 79 7.63 3.08 3.29
CA THR A 79 8.25 2.17 4.27
C THR A 79 8.42 0.75 3.71
N CYS A 80 7.47 0.29 2.90
CA CYS A 80 7.50 -1.03 2.27
C CYS A 80 7.88 -0.97 0.80
N HIS A 81 7.38 0.03 0.08
CA HIS A 81 7.52 0.13 -1.38
C HIS A 81 8.72 0.96 -1.83
N GLY A 82 9.39 1.69 -0.91
CA GLY A 82 10.42 2.66 -1.28
C GLY A 82 9.82 3.90 -1.97
N PRO A 83 10.66 4.75 -2.57
CA PRO A 83 10.21 5.99 -3.21
C PRO A 83 9.59 5.70 -4.58
N VAL A 84 8.38 5.08 -4.58
CA VAL A 84 7.69 4.65 -5.83
C VAL A 84 7.40 5.81 -6.78
N GLU A 85 7.26 7.01 -6.25
CA GLU A 85 7.07 8.26 -6.98
C GLU A 85 8.30 8.65 -7.82
N GLU A 86 9.48 8.14 -7.46
CA GLU A 86 10.75 8.40 -8.16
C GLU A 86 11.16 7.22 -9.07
N MET A 87 10.43 6.10 -9.03
CA MET A 87 10.77 4.90 -9.80
C MET A 87 10.31 5.02 -11.23
N GLU A 88 11.23 5.03 -12.20
CA GLU A 88 10.90 4.93 -13.63
C GLU A 88 10.22 3.60 -13.97
N ILE A 89 10.71 2.53 -13.38
CA ILE A 89 10.11 1.18 -13.45
C ILE A 89 9.95 0.68 -12.03
N ALA A 90 8.74 0.34 -11.64
CA ALA A 90 8.46 -0.17 -10.30
C ALA A 90 9.19 -1.51 -10.05
N TYR A 91 9.86 -1.61 -8.91
CA TYR A 91 10.53 -2.83 -8.46
C TYR A 91 10.26 -3.10 -6.98
N GLN A 92 10.51 -4.32 -6.54
CA GLN A 92 10.40 -4.68 -5.13
C GLN A 92 11.57 -4.07 -4.35
N HIS A 93 11.32 -3.03 -3.58
CA HIS A 93 12.31 -2.31 -2.78
C HIS A 93 12.69 -3.10 -1.52
N SER A 94 11.72 -3.43 -0.70
CA SER A 94 11.94 -4.18 0.54
C SER A 94 11.91 -5.68 0.31
N SER A 95 12.66 -6.42 1.12
CA SER A 95 12.77 -7.88 0.95
C SER A 95 11.45 -8.62 1.16
N LEU A 96 10.55 -8.05 1.97
CA LEU A 96 9.24 -8.63 2.35
C LEU A 96 9.35 -10.08 2.86
N THR A 97 10.52 -10.44 3.41
CA THR A 97 10.72 -11.74 4.04
C THR A 97 10.04 -11.79 5.39
N MET A 98 9.76 -13.00 5.90
CA MET A 98 9.21 -13.19 7.24
C MET A 98 10.04 -12.48 8.32
N GLY A 99 11.37 -12.56 8.26
CA GLY A 99 12.26 -11.88 9.20
C GLY A 99 12.13 -10.34 9.14
N TRP A 100 11.95 -9.79 7.95
CA TRP A 100 11.75 -8.36 7.77
C TRP A 100 10.45 -7.87 8.43
N CYS A 101 9.34 -8.59 8.22
CA CYS A 101 8.06 -8.29 8.85
C CYS A 101 8.14 -8.42 10.39
N ILE A 102 8.75 -9.51 10.88
CA ILE A 102 8.91 -9.76 12.32
C ILE A 102 9.75 -8.67 13.01
N ASN A 103 10.83 -8.20 12.38
CA ASN A 103 11.65 -7.14 12.93
C ASN A 103 10.87 -5.83 13.04
N CYS A 104 10.14 -5.44 12.00
CA CYS A 104 9.25 -4.29 12.04
C CYS A 104 8.23 -4.39 13.20
N HIS A 105 7.57 -5.53 13.36
CA HIS A 105 6.59 -5.77 14.43
C HIS A 105 7.21 -5.77 15.84
N ARG A 106 8.48 -6.08 15.97
CA ARG A 106 9.21 -6.01 17.27
C ARG A 106 9.61 -4.60 17.66
N GLU A 107 9.90 -3.77 16.68
CA GLU A 107 10.44 -2.43 16.87
C GLU A 107 9.36 -1.34 16.83
N THR A 108 8.27 -1.57 16.11
CA THR A 108 7.21 -0.58 15.92
C THR A 108 6.19 -0.63 17.03
N ASN A 109 5.90 0.54 17.62
CA ASN A 109 4.84 0.69 18.59
C ASN A 109 3.47 0.68 17.91
N VAL A 110 2.47 0.15 18.62
CA VAL A 110 1.09 0.15 18.13
C VAL A 110 0.53 1.57 18.09
N ASN A 111 -0.10 1.91 16.98
CA ASN A 111 -0.91 3.10 16.86
C ASN A 111 -2.32 2.79 17.37
N VAL A 112 -2.70 3.43 18.50
CA VAL A 112 -4.04 3.26 19.12
C VAL A 112 -4.95 4.45 18.84
N LYS A 113 -4.48 5.44 18.09
CA LYS A 113 -5.23 6.66 17.81
C LYS A 113 -6.55 6.34 17.11
N ASP A 114 -7.63 6.93 17.59
CA ASP A 114 -8.97 6.83 17.01
C ASP A 114 -9.54 5.39 16.92
N ASN A 115 -9.04 4.46 17.79
CA ASN A 115 -9.51 3.08 17.81
C ASN A 115 -9.73 2.57 19.25
N GLU A 116 -10.96 2.68 19.74
CA GLU A 116 -11.33 2.31 21.11
C GLU A 116 -11.01 0.85 21.48
N TYR A 117 -11.13 -0.07 20.52
CA TYR A 117 -10.82 -1.47 20.75
C TYR A 117 -9.35 -1.68 21.07
N TYR A 118 -8.47 -1.10 20.27
CA TYR A 118 -7.02 -1.19 20.51
C TYR A 118 -6.59 -0.38 21.72
N THR A 119 -7.23 0.76 22.02
CA THR A 119 -6.96 1.56 23.22
C THR A 119 -7.17 0.74 24.50
N LYS A 120 -8.31 0.05 24.64
CA LYS A 120 -8.61 -0.78 25.81
C LYS A 120 -7.60 -1.93 25.98
N ILE A 121 -7.29 -2.64 24.90
CA ILE A 121 -6.30 -3.73 24.95
C ILE A 121 -4.91 -3.19 25.31
N HIS A 122 -4.52 -2.07 24.72
CA HIS A 122 -3.24 -1.41 25.00
C HIS A 122 -3.13 -1.03 26.47
N GLU A 123 -4.15 -0.41 27.07
CA GLU A 123 -4.16 -0.04 28.47
C GLU A 123 -3.96 -1.25 29.41
N GLU A 124 -4.68 -2.35 29.18
CA GLU A 124 -4.58 -3.54 30.00
C GLU A 124 -3.22 -4.24 29.86
N LEU A 125 -2.70 -4.33 28.63
CA LEU A 125 -1.39 -4.93 28.41
C LEU A 125 -0.24 -4.03 28.86
N SER A 126 -0.37 -2.70 28.76
CA SER A 126 0.62 -1.74 29.28
C SER A 126 0.76 -1.88 30.80
N LYS A 127 -0.35 -2.00 31.54
CA LYS A 127 -0.33 -2.30 32.98
C LYS A 127 0.35 -3.64 33.26
N LYS A 128 0.02 -4.67 32.48
CA LYS A 128 0.58 -6.02 32.66
C LYS A 128 2.09 -6.06 32.42
N TYR A 129 2.59 -5.37 31.40
CA TYR A 129 4.02 -5.37 31.06
C TYR A 129 4.81 -4.26 31.75
N GLY A 130 4.15 -3.32 32.42
CA GLY A 130 4.80 -2.19 33.08
C GLY A 130 5.47 -1.21 32.12
N VAL A 131 4.91 -1.03 30.93
CA VAL A 131 5.42 -0.16 29.87
C VAL A 131 4.37 0.84 29.42
N GLU A 132 4.79 2.03 28.98
CA GLU A 132 3.88 3.07 28.51
C GLU A 132 3.39 2.80 27.09
N LYS A 133 4.27 2.26 26.23
CA LYS A 133 3.95 1.94 24.84
C LYS A 133 4.24 0.47 24.57
N LEU A 134 3.35 -0.17 23.83
CA LEU A 134 3.48 -1.55 23.41
C LEU A 134 3.90 -1.63 21.97
N THR A 135 4.81 -2.57 21.67
CA THR A 135 5.10 -2.95 20.29
C THR A 135 3.97 -3.82 19.72
N ILE A 136 3.93 -3.91 18.40
CA ILE A 136 3.00 -4.81 17.69
C ILE A 136 3.20 -6.26 18.15
N ALA A 137 4.46 -6.66 18.39
CA ALA A 137 4.80 -7.97 18.94
C ALA A 137 4.14 -8.24 20.29
N GLN A 138 4.19 -7.27 21.22
CA GLN A 138 3.58 -7.38 22.54
C GLN A 138 2.05 -7.44 22.51
N MET A 139 1.45 -6.95 21.44
CA MET A 139 0.00 -7.05 21.20
C MET A 139 -0.40 -8.28 20.37
N GLY A 140 0.47 -9.27 20.26
CA GLY A 140 0.18 -10.54 19.57
C GLY A 140 0.41 -10.51 18.06
N GLY A 141 1.06 -9.46 17.53
CA GLY A 141 1.34 -9.33 16.09
C GLY A 141 2.38 -10.30 15.52
N LEU A 142 2.93 -11.20 16.36
CA LEU A 142 3.85 -12.27 15.95
C LEU A 142 3.22 -13.67 16.00
N GLU A 143 1.94 -13.78 16.30
CA GLU A 143 1.23 -15.06 16.25
C GLU A 143 1.17 -15.56 14.81
N CYS A 144 1.56 -16.83 14.60
CA CYS A 144 1.67 -17.42 13.26
C CYS A 144 0.39 -17.26 12.43
N GLY A 145 -0.78 -17.50 13.02
CA GLY A 145 -2.08 -17.38 12.39
C GLY A 145 -2.54 -15.95 12.06
N LYS A 146 -1.74 -14.92 12.37
CA LYS A 146 -1.98 -13.54 11.92
C LYS A 146 -1.48 -13.31 10.50
N CYS A 147 -0.49 -14.08 10.08
CA CYS A 147 0.17 -13.94 8.79
C CYS A 147 0.02 -15.19 7.91
N HIS A 148 -0.22 -16.36 8.51
CA HIS A 148 -0.30 -17.63 7.80
C HIS A 148 -1.66 -18.31 7.99
N TYR A 149 -2.14 -18.98 6.94
CA TYR A 149 -3.37 -19.79 6.94
C TYR A 149 -3.15 -21.13 6.23
#